data_7e908c356517891766846be6fad6190f
#
_entry.id   7e908c356517891766846be6fad6190f
#
_cell.length_a   1.000
_cell.length_b   1.000
_cell.length_c   1.000
_cell.angle_alpha   90.00
_cell.angle_beta   90.00
_cell.angle_gamma   90.00
#
_symmetry.space_group_name_H-M   'P 1'
#
loop_
_entity.id
_entity.type
_entity.pdbx_description
1 polymer ?
#
loop_
_entity_poly.entity_id
_entity_poly.type
_entity_poly.pdbx_seq_one_letter_code
_entity_poly.pdbx_strand_id
1 'polypeptide(L)'
;MKKIIFATLLSALPVVASAYVEKANAVIRILNKDAGKVIERTVPVGQNIKFEKLNITIRNCKQSDPFDAEDYFAFIEIFDDKNQVFGGWMSRNEPGQNPLQHSDYDVWLVKCN
;
A
#
# COMPACT_ATOMS: atom_id res chain seq x y z
N MET A 1 -57.36 -16.54 -4.02
CA MET A 1 -56.57 -16.38 -4.15
C MET A 1 -55.68 -16.24 -3.36
N LYS A 2 -54.88 -16.51 -3.29
CA LYS A 2 -54.03 -16.41 -2.64
C LYS A 2 -52.98 -15.84 -2.86
N LYS A 3 -52.30 -15.34 -2.36
CA LYS A 3 -51.35 -14.73 -2.54
C LYS A 3 -50.24 -15.23 -1.97
N ILE A 4 -49.29 -15.29 -2.44
CA ILE A 4 -48.22 -15.75 -2.02
C ILE A 4 -47.28 -14.86 -1.70
N ILE A 5 -46.81 -14.84 -0.73
CA ILE A 5 -45.93 -14.04 -0.37
C ILE A 5 -44.71 -14.59 -0.28
N PHE A 6 -43.82 -14.27 -0.86
CA PHE A 6 -42.61 -14.62 -0.72
C PHE A 6 -41.84 -13.93 -0.01
N ALA A 7 -41.65 -14.08 0.90
CA ALA A 7 -40.70 -13.79 1.78
C ALA A 7 -39.45 -14.08 1.26
N THR A 8 -39.01 -13.41 0.55
CA THR A 8 -37.85 -13.55 0.16
C THR A 8 -36.91 -13.29 1.09
N LEU A 9 -36.34 -14.13 1.58
CA LEU A 9 -35.49 -14.01 2.42
C LEU A 9 -34.32 -13.54 1.98
N LEU A 10 -34.06 -12.54 1.98
CA LEU A 10 -32.93 -12.01 1.77
C LEU A 10 -32.03 -12.26 2.71
N SER A 11 -31.49 -13.26 2.75
CA SER A 11 -30.50 -13.39 3.63
C SER A 11 -29.43 -12.51 3.29
N ALA A 12 -29.30 -11.61 3.96
CA ALA A 12 -28.24 -10.80 3.88
C ALA A 12 -27.08 -11.52 4.33
N LEU A 13 -26.35 -11.98 3.52
CA LEU A 13 -25.18 -12.57 3.93
C LEU A 13 -24.24 -11.53 4.36
N PRO A 14 -23.61 -11.71 5.39
CA PRO A 14 -22.64 -10.79 5.84
C PRO A 14 -21.58 -10.81 4.85
N VAL A 15 -21.39 -9.79 4.24
CA VAL A 15 -20.33 -9.64 3.41
C VAL A 15 -19.16 -9.49 4.27
N VAL A 16 -18.38 -10.42 4.31
CA VAL A 16 -17.20 -10.26 5.04
C VAL A 16 -16.36 -9.42 4.20
N ALA A 17 -16.48 -8.21 4.31
CA ALA A 17 -15.59 -7.33 3.65
C ALA A 17 -14.26 -7.49 4.33
N SER A 18 -13.24 -7.36 3.60
CA SER A 18 -11.93 -7.34 4.12
C SER A 18 -11.87 -6.35 5.23
N ALA A 19 -11.43 -6.74 6.33
CA ALA A 19 -11.31 -5.90 7.49
C ALA A 19 -9.97 -5.20 7.57
N TYR A 20 -9.37 -4.89 6.45
CA TYR A 20 -8.18 -4.08 6.43
C TYR A 20 -8.53 -2.70 7.00
N VAL A 21 -7.58 -2.11 7.68
CA VAL A 21 -7.77 -0.82 8.29
C VAL A 21 -7.03 0.23 7.48
N GLU A 22 -7.77 1.16 6.91
CA GLU A 22 -7.18 2.23 6.13
C GLU A 22 -6.41 3.17 7.03
N LYS A 23 -5.25 3.59 6.59
CA LYS A 23 -4.39 4.51 7.35
C LYS A 23 -4.13 5.77 6.55
N ALA A 24 -3.77 6.81 7.25
CA ALA A 24 -3.57 8.11 6.64
C ALA A 24 -2.20 8.32 6.04
N ASN A 25 -1.20 7.60 6.52
CA ASN A 25 0.18 7.81 6.12
C ASN A 25 0.93 6.52 5.87
N ALA A 26 1.88 6.58 4.97
CA ALA A 26 2.84 5.51 4.77
C ALA A 26 4.20 5.96 5.27
N VAL A 27 4.88 5.10 6.00
CA VAL A 27 6.27 5.32 6.36
C VAL A 27 7.10 4.43 5.45
N ILE A 28 7.99 5.03 4.70
CA ILE A 28 8.81 4.31 3.74
C ILE A 28 10.29 4.59 4.00
N ARG A 29 11.13 3.67 3.60
CA ARG A 29 12.57 3.86 3.60
C ARG A 29 13.05 3.91 2.16
N ILE A 30 13.97 4.80 1.91
CA ILE A 30 14.56 4.98 0.60
C ILE A 30 16.07 4.82 0.76
N LEU A 31 16.64 3.92 -0.03
CA LEU A 31 18.06 3.68 -0.05
C LEU A 31 18.63 4.20 -1.35
N ASN A 32 19.66 5.04 -1.25
CA ASN A 32 20.51 5.36 -2.38
C ASN A 32 21.66 4.36 -2.33
N LYS A 33 21.68 3.41 -3.24
CA LYS A 33 22.63 2.32 -3.20
C LYS A 33 24.07 2.79 -3.44
N ASP A 34 24.19 3.82 -4.26
CA ASP A 34 25.50 4.31 -4.62
C ASP A 34 26.16 5.00 -3.43
N ALA A 35 25.44 5.82 -2.73
CA ALA A 35 25.95 6.53 -1.56
C ALA A 35 25.82 5.72 -0.27
N GLY A 36 25.13 4.61 -0.29
CA GLY A 36 24.87 3.83 0.92
C GLY A 36 24.00 4.57 1.92
N LYS A 37 23.17 5.52 1.47
CA LYS A 37 22.43 6.37 2.36
C LYS A 37 20.99 5.94 2.44
N VAL A 38 20.48 5.79 3.64
CA VAL A 38 19.10 5.40 3.89
C VAL A 38 18.39 6.54 4.61
N ILE A 39 17.24 6.90 4.13
CA ILE A 39 16.37 7.85 4.81
C ILE A 39 14.99 7.25 5.01
N GLU A 40 14.29 7.76 6.00
CA GLU A 40 12.92 7.35 6.26
C GLU A 40 12.01 8.56 6.07
N ARG A 41 10.88 8.37 5.43
CA ARG A 41 9.93 9.44 5.20
C ARG A 41 8.53 8.97 5.52
N THR A 42 7.74 9.87 6.11
CA THR A 42 6.31 9.66 6.30
C THR A 42 5.59 10.46 5.22
N VAL A 43 4.82 9.77 4.41
CA VAL A 43 4.13 10.38 3.28
C VAL A 43 2.65 10.20 3.45
N PRO A 44 1.86 11.26 3.55
CA PRO A 44 0.41 11.12 3.62
C PRO A 44 -0.15 10.48 2.36
N VAL A 45 -1.17 9.67 2.52
CA VAL A 45 -1.84 9.04 1.38
C VAL A 45 -2.39 10.13 0.46
N GLY A 46 -2.16 9.97 -0.81
CA GLY A 46 -2.55 10.94 -1.83
C GLY A 46 -1.47 11.98 -2.13
N GLN A 47 -0.39 11.97 -1.36
CA GLN A 47 0.68 12.93 -1.53
C GLN A 47 1.86 12.33 -2.28
N ASN A 48 2.70 13.23 -2.75
CA ASN A 48 3.87 12.88 -3.52
C ASN A 48 5.07 13.49 -2.85
N ILE A 49 6.17 12.76 -2.82
CA ILE A 49 7.44 13.33 -2.35
C ILE A 49 8.48 13.12 -3.42
N LYS A 50 9.46 13.99 -3.39
CA LYS A 50 10.57 13.87 -4.28
C LYS A 50 11.82 13.58 -3.49
N PHE A 51 12.52 12.56 -3.86
CA PHE A 51 13.82 12.25 -3.30
C PHE A 51 14.80 12.10 -4.44
N GLU A 52 15.69 13.07 -4.61
CA GLU A 52 16.66 13.08 -5.71
C GLU A 52 15.92 12.97 -7.06
N LYS A 53 16.13 11.87 -7.78
CA LYS A 53 15.47 11.69 -9.05
C LYS A 53 14.11 11.01 -8.94
N LEU A 54 13.81 10.47 -7.76
CA LEU A 54 12.57 9.70 -7.59
C LEU A 54 11.41 10.59 -7.20
N ASN A 55 10.27 10.27 -7.77
CA ASN A 55 9.03 10.91 -7.46
C ASN A 55 8.12 9.82 -6.96
N ILE A 56 7.76 9.85 -5.70
CA ILE A 56 7.04 8.76 -5.04
C ILE A 56 5.68 9.24 -4.60
N THR A 57 4.64 8.56 -5.05
CA THR A 57 3.27 8.85 -4.67
C THR A 57 2.69 7.68 -3.91
N ILE A 58 2.08 7.95 -2.78
CA ILE A 58 1.38 6.93 -2.01
C ILE A 58 -0.10 7.04 -2.35
N ARG A 59 -0.65 6.01 -2.95
CA ARG A 59 -2.07 6.01 -3.33
C ARG A 59 -2.95 5.42 -2.25
N ASN A 60 -2.42 4.51 -1.47
CA ASN A 60 -3.17 3.85 -0.40
C ASN A 60 -2.20 3.29 0.61
N CYS A 61 -2.59 3.23 1.86
CA CYS A 61 -1.82 2.56 2.90
C CYS A 61 -2.78 1.96 3.91
N LYS A 62 -2.65 0.69 4.18
CA LYS A 62 -3.58 0.00 5.07
C LYS A 62 -2.88 -1.08 5.88
N GLN A 63 -3.46 -1.38 7.00
CA GLN A 63 -2.99 -2.43 7.89
C GLN A 63 -3.86 -3.65 7.71
N SER A 64 -3.28 -4.81 7.92
CA SER A 64 -4.02 -6.06 7.91
C SER A 64 -5.13 -6.07 8.94
N ASP A 65 -6.09 -6.98 8.76
CA ASP A 65 -7.16 -7.21 9.72
C ASP A 65 -6.55 -7.43 11.10
N PRO A 66 -7.06 -6.78 12.15
CA PRO A 66 -6.53 -6.96 13.51
C PRO A 66 -6.52 -8.41 14.00
N PHE A 67 -7.30 -9.27 13.40
CA PHE A 67 -7.31 -10.67 13.80
C PHE A 67 -6.29 -11.51 13.03
N ASP A 68 -5.62 -10.93 12.06
CA ASP A 68 -4.59 -11.62 11.31
C ASP A 68 -3.21 -11.19 11.79
N ALA A 69 -2.19 -11.82 11.29
CA ALA A 69 -0.83 -11.40 11.57
C ALA A 69 -0.65 -9.96 11.07
N GLU A 70 0.05 -9.16 11.84
CA GLU A 70 0.23 -7.77 11.49
C GLU A 70 1.05 -7.62 10.23
N ASP A 71 0.52 -6.91 9.29
CA ASP A 71 1.23 -6.54 8.07
C ASP A 71 0.69 -5.18 7.61
N TYR A 72 1.42 -4.55 6.71
CA TYR A 72 1.02 -3.29 6.13
C TYR A 72 1.17 -3.38 4.62
N PHE A 73 0.29 -2.71 3.91
CA PHE A 73 0.27 -2.74 2.46
C PHE A 73 0.10 -1.33 1.93
N ALA A 74 0.91 -0.95 0.98
CA ALA A 74 0.79 0.36 0.37
C ALA A 74 0.79 0.26 -1.15
N PHE A 75 -0.08 1.01 -1.78
CA PHE A 75 -0.04 1.13 -3.23
C PHE A 75 0.81 2.34 -3.55
N ILE A 76 1.93 2.11 -4.21
CA ILE A 76 2.96 3.10 -4.42
C ILE A 76 3.26 3.23 -5.91
N GLU A 77 3.41 4.44 -6.36
CA GLU A 77 3.85 4.70 -7.73
C GLU A 77 5.15 5.49 -7.66
N ILE A 78 6.16 5.03 -8.36
CA ILE A 78 7.47 5.66 -8.36
C ILE A 78 7.89 5.95 -9.79
N PHE A 79 8.30 7.19 -10.00
CA PHE A 79 8.85 7.61 -11.27
C PHE A 79 10.29 8.07 -11.08
N ASP A 80 11.13 7.77 -12.05
CA ASP A 80 12.48 8.31 -12.15
C ASP A 80 12.39 9.27 -13.32
N ASP A 81 12.39 10.55 -13.03
CA ASP A 81 12.08 11.60 -14.00
C ASP A 81 10.69 11.31 -14.60
N LYS A 82 10.62 11.00 -15.88
CA LYS A 82 9.35 10.74 -16.54
C LYS A 82 9.05 9.26 -16.69
N ASN A 83 9.95 8.40 -16.25
CA ASN A 83 9.79 6.98 -16.44
C ASN A 83 9.23 6.32 -15.19
N GLN A 84 8.13 5.63 -15.34
CA GLN A 84 7.59 4.89 -14.19
C GLN A 84 8.45 3.65 -13.97
N VAL A 85 9.01 3.55 -12.78
CA VAL A 85 9.86 2.44 -12.40
C VAL A 85 9.18 1.47 -11.44
N PHE A 86 8.07 1.87 -10.87
CA PHE A 86 7.30 0.98 -10.00
C PHE A 86 5.85 1.44 -9.94
N GLY A 87 4.93 0.49 -9.90
CA GLY A 87 3.52 0.78 -9.66
C GLY A 87 2.87 -0.48 -9.13
N GLY A 88 2.40 -0.46 -7.91
CA GLY A 88 1.76 -1.62 -7.34
C GLY A 88 1.76 -1.62 -5.83
N TRP A 89 1.38 -2.77 -5.28
CA TRP A 89 1.30 -2.96 -3.84
C TRP A 89 2.61 -3.47 -3.27
N MET A 90 3.06 -2.86 -2.19
CA MET A 90 4.16 -3.37 -1.39
C MET A 90 3.64 -3.86 -0.06
N SER A 91 4.13 -4.99 0.40
CA SER A 91 3.86 -5.54 1.72
C SER A 91 5.09 -5.32 2.60
N ARG A 92 4.88 -4.91 3.83
CA ARG A 92 5.99 -4.77 4.77
C ARG A 92 6.63 -6.12 5.06
N ASN A 93 5.81 -7.14 5.24
CA ASN A 93 6.31 -8.46 5.65
C ASN A 93 6.96 -9.25 4.52
N GLU A 94 6.62 -8.90 3.29
CA GLU A 94 7.15 -9.61 2.13
C GLU A 94 7.70 -8.63 1.10
N PRO A 95 8.73 -7.89 1.45
CA PRO A 95 9.26 -6.84 0.56
C PRO A 95 9.84 -7.39 -0.75
N GLY A 96 10.25 -8.64 -0.75
CA GLY A 96 10.80 -9.26 -1.95
C GLY A 96 9.76 -9.74 -2.93
N GLN A 97 8.48 -9.70 -2.59
CA GLN A 97 7.45 -10.23 -3.46
C GLN A 97 7.14 -9.28 -4.61
N ASN A 98 7.22 -8.00 -4.39
CA ASN A 98 7.01 -7.00 -5.42
C ASN A 98 7.95 -5.81 -5.17
N PRO A 99 9.25 -5.98 -5.39
CA PRO A 99 10.20 -4.94 -5.06
C PRO A 99 10.36 -3.91 -6.16
N LEU A 100 10.83 -2.73 -5.79
CA LEU A 100 11.32 -1.79 -6.78
C LEU A 100 12.61 -2.39 -7.37
N GLN A 101 12.67 -2.47 -8.66
CA GLN A 101 13.88 -2.92 -9.34
C GLN A 101 14.52 -1.72 -10.00
N HIS A 102 15.52 -1.16 -9.38
CA HIS A 102 16.21 0.02 -9.84
C HIS A 102 17.72 -0.15 -9.54
N SER A 103 18.55 0.29 -10.43
CA SER A 103 19.99 0.14 -10.24
C SER A 103 20.53 0.98 -9.10
N ASP A 104 19.95 2.15 -8.87
CA ASP A 104 20.50 3.13 -7.94
C ASP A 104 19.72 3.27 -6.63
N TYR A 105 18.47 2.85 -6.61
CA TYR A 105 17.61 3.07 -5.46
C TYR A 105 16.86 1.82 -5.04
N ASP A 106 16.52 1.78 -3.76
CA ASP A 106 15.58 0.81 -3.24
C ASP A 106 14.56 1.57 -2.40
N VAL A 107 13.33 1.10 -2.38
CA VAL A 107 12.25 1.71 -1.60
C VAL A 107 11.44 0.59 -1.00
N TRP A 108 11.16 0.66 0.29
CA TRP A 108 10.30 -0.34 0.90
C TRP A 108 9.42 0.27 1.99
N LEU A 109 8.32 -0.41 2.23
CA LEU A 109 7.33 0.02 3.21
C LEU A 109 7.76 -0.39 4.61
N VAL A 110 7.66 0.54 5.55
CA VAL A 110 7.93 0.27 6.96
C VAL A 110 6.63 0.02 7.70
N LYS A 111 5.64 0.86 7.50
CA LYS A 111 4.34 0.74 8.14
C LYS A 111 3.37 1.77 7.60
N CYS A 112 2.11 1.62 7.94
CA CYS A 112 1.08 2.62 7.72
C CYS A 112 0.62 3.14 9.10
N ASN A 113 0.37 4.41 9.21
CA ASN A 113 -0.15 4.93 10.49
C ASN A 113 -1.13 6.10 10.29
#